data_ef05fa28edfd43c5ca8914aaee46e11b
#
_entry.id   ef05fa28edfd43c5ca8914aaee46e11b
#
_cell.length_a   1.000
_cell.length_b   1.000
_cell.length_c   1.000
_cell.angle_alpha   90.00
_cell.angle_beta   90.00
_cell.angle_gamma   90.00
#
_symmetry.space_group_name_H-M   'P 1'
#
loop_
_entity.id
_entity.type
_entity.pdbx_description
1 polymer ?
#
loop_
_entity_poly.entity_id
_entity_poly.type
_entity_poly.pdbx_seq_one_letter_code
_entity_poly.pdbx_strand_id
1 'polypeptide(L)'
;MNKKLLPFILIAMTCTALAQGTSEEAISNYSTPITGSYDGTAGWTFKPLGGVVITHLGAFTNVVVEQGPISVGVWGSDGTLLRSNTVTAVGQLVNRSYYSPIEPLWLIPQETYHVGIFSPSGRLFLSFYDPLVGGSLSVSTRIQLGGYAEGPNGLVSPAAVPDGQGAVWIGANFLAVPEPGALSLLALAMAVGSFARRFRKPN
;
A
#
# COMPACT_ATOMS: atom_id res chain seq x y z
N MET A 1 29.22 13.07 -27.61
CA MET A 1 28.72 12.70 -26.28
C MET A 1 29.82 12.93 -25.26
N ASN A 2 29.61 13.83 -24.28
CA ASN A 2 30.65 14.28 -23.37
C ASN A 2 30.95 13.20 -22.33
N LYS A 3 32.10 12.50 -22.46
CA LYS A 3 32.52 11.39 -21.56
C LYS A 3 32.54 11.76 -20.05
N LYS A 4 32.42 13.05 -19.72
CA LYS A 4 32.39 13.55 -18.34
C LYS A 4 30.99 13.53 -17.68
N LEU A 5 29.92 13.31 -18.45
CA LEU A 5 28.54 13.25 -17.95
C LEU A 5 28.15 11.84 -17.45
N LEU A 6 28.80 10.80 -17.97
CA LEU A 6 28.48 9.41 -17.66
C LEU A 6 28.59 9.07 -16.16
N PRO A 7 29.68 9.44 -15.42
CA PRO A 7 29.77 9.16 -14.00
C PRO A 7 28.73 9.94 -13.16
N PHE A 8 28.27 11.08 -13.65
CA PHE A 8 27.27 11.90 -12.94
C PHE A 8 25.87 11.25 -12.95
N ILE A 9 25.49 10.66 -14.08
CA ILE A 9 24.22 9.94 -14.22
C ILE A 9 24.25 8.66 -13.38
N LEU A 10 25.39 7.96 -13.33
CA LEU A 10 25.52 6.72 -12.56
C LEU A 10 25.43 6.96 -11.05
N ILE A 11 26.03 8.05 -10.53
CA ILE A 11 25.97 8.41 -9.10
C ILE A 11 24.54 8.86 -8.73
N ALA A 12 23.85 9.59 -9.58
CA ALA A 12 22.46 9.98 -9.34
C ALA A 12 21.52 8.77 -9.31
N MET A 13 21.73 7.80 -10.21
CA MET A 13 20.93 6.55 -10.22
C MET A 13 21.20 5.65 -9.01
N THR A 14 22.45 5.54 -8.54
CA THR A 14 22.77 4.73 -7.37
C THR A 14 22.29 5.35 -6.07
N CYS A 15 22.28 6.68 -5.94
CA CYS A 15 21.75 7.36 -4.77
C CYS A 15 20.24 7.27 -4.63
N THR A 16 19.48 7.23 -5.73
CA THR A 16 18.02 7.03 -5.68
C THR A 16 17.66 5.61 -5.23
N ALA A 17 18.46 4.60 -5.59
CA ALA A 17 18.25 3.22 -5.15
C ALA A 17 18.52 3.01 -3.65
N LEU A 18 19.45 3.78 -3.06
CA LEU A 18 19.79 3.68 -1.64
C LEU A 18 18.81 4.41 -0.70
N ALA A 19 17.95 5.27 -1.24
CA ALA A 19 16.97 6.02 -0.47
C ALA A 19 15.61 5.31 -0.34
N GLN A 20 15.37 4.23 -1.10
CA GLN A 20 14.14 3.47 -1.00
C GLN A 20 14.27 2.44 0.14
N GLY A 21 13.53 2.66 1.21
CA GLY A 21 13.32 1.64 2.24
C GLY A 21 12.70 0.38 1.62
N THR A 22 12.88 -0.74 2.30
CA THR A 22 12.22 -2.00 1.89
C THR A 22 10.70 -1.83 1.89
N SER A 23 10.04 -2.35 0.86
CA SER A 23 8.59 -2.41 0.83
C SER A 23 8.07 -3.32 1.94
N GLU A 24 7.00 -2.91 2.58
CA GLU A 24 6.36 -3.62 3.68
C GLU A 24 4.88 -3.81 3.35
N GLU A 25 4.34 -5.00 3.64
CA GLU A 25 2.92 -5.27 3.51
C GLU A 25 2.13 -4.56 4.62
N ALA A 26 0.97 -4.01 4.29
CA ALA A 26 0.08 -3.44 5.29
C ALA A 26 -0.40 -4.50 6.29
N ILE A 27 -0.78 -5.67 5.78
CA ILE A 27 -1.10 -6.87 6.55
C ILE A 27 -0.21 -8.01 6.05
N SER A 28 0.71 -8.49 6.88
CA SER A 28 1.68 -9.52 6.49
C SER A 28 1.23 -10.93 6.84
N ASN A 29 0.42 -11.09 7.89
CA ASN A 29 -0.10 -12.39 8.30
C ASN A 29 -1.41 -12.24 9.07
N TYR A 30 -2.24 -13.29 9.03
CA TYR A 30 -3.44 -13.39 9.83
C TYR A 30 -3.81 -14.85 10.13
N SER A 31 -4.53 -15.03 11.22
CA SER A 31 -5.26 -16.27 11.55
C SER A 31 -6.61 -15.84 12.12
N THR A 32 -7.70 -16.40 11.60
CA THR A 32 -9.03 -16.10 12.07
C THR A 32 -9.95 -17.32 11.90
N PRO A 33 -10.81 -17.60 12.86
CA PRO A 33 -11.81 -18.66 12.76
C PRO A 33 -13.03 -18.26 11.93
N ILE A 34 -13.17 -16.97 11.60
CA ILE A 34 -14.38 -16.44 10.95
C ILE A 34 -14.16 -16.34 9.44
N THR A 35 -15.09 -16.88 8.68
CA THR A 35 -15.24 -16.63 7.26
C THR A 35 -16.62 -16.04 7.00
N GLY A 36 -16.72 -15.16 6.03
CA GLY A 36 -17.96 -14.51 5.67
C GLY A 36 -18.04 -14.25 4.18
N SER A 37 -19.17 -13.74 3.75
CA SER A 37 -19.36 -13.32 2.37
C SER A 37 -20.04 -11.96 2.33
N TYR A 38 -19.65 -11.17 1.34
CA TYR A 38 -20.16 -9.81 1.17
C TYR A 38 -20.43 -9.50 -0.31
N ASP A 39 -21.56 -8.85 -0.58
CA ASP A 39 -21.93 -8.38 -1.91
C ASP A 39 -21.65 -6.87 -1.99
N GLY A 40 -20.47 -6.50 -2.51
CA GLY A 40 -20.06 -5.11 -2.58
C GLY A 40 -18.56 -4.92 -2.41
N THR A 41 -18.15 -3.72 -2.10
CA THR A 41 -16.75 -3.43 -1.71
C THR A 41 -16.57 -3.70 -0.22
N ALA A 42 -15.64 -4.58 0.11
CA ALA A 42 -15.28 -4.91 1.48
C ALA A 42 -13.81 -4.57 1.76
N GLY A 43 -13.52 -4.04 2.94
CA GLY A 43 -12.18 -3.63 3.29
C GLY A 43 -12.02 -3.12 4.71
N TRP A 44 -11.11 -2.19 4.89
CA TRP A 44 -10.77 -1.62 6.20
C TRP A 44 -10.21 -0.20 6.07
N THR A 45 -10.23 0.49 7.20
CA THR A 45 -9.72 1.86 7.34
C THR A 45 -8.35 1.86 8.00
N PHE A 46 -7.53 2.85 7.69
CA PHE A 46 -6.22 3.02 8.31
C PHE A 46 -5.77 4.48 8.33
N LYS A 47 -4.76 4.74 9.18
CA LYS A 47 -4.03 6.01 9.22
C LYS A 47 -2.54 5.75 9.09
N PRO A 48 -1.82 6.42 8.19
CA PRO A 48 -0.37 6.40 8.18
C PRO A 48 0.18 7.05 9.45
N LEU A 49 1.15 6.41 10.12
CA LEU A 49 1.81 6.97 11.31
C LEU A 49 2.98 7.90 10.97
N GLY A 50 3.42 7.88 9.71
CA GLY A 50 4.47 8.72 9.15
C GLY A 50 4.32 8.83 7.65
N GLY A 51 5.32 9.38 6.96
CA GLY A 51 5.34 9.42 5.52
C GLY A 51 5.37 8.01 4.92
N VAL A 52 4.35 7.66 4.17
CA VAL A 52 4.14 6.36 3.53
C VAL A 52 3.77 6.55 2.07
N VAL A 53 4.38 5.76 1.19
CA VAL A 53 4.05 5.73 -0.23
C VAL A 53 3.55 4.33 -0.58
N ILE A 54 2.32 4.21 -1.06
CA ILE A 54 1.81 2.94 -1.59
C ILE A 54 2.30 2.79 -3.03
N THR A 55 2.90 1.65 -3.35
CA THR A 55 3.46 1.34 -4.67
C THR A 55 2.72 0.21 -5.38
N HIS A 56 2.04 -0.64 -4.62
CA HIS A 56 1.28 -1.78 -5.16
C HIS A 56 -0.02 -1.95 -4.37
N LEU A 57 -1.08 -2.31 -5.06
CA LEU A 57 -2.31 -2.80 -4.45
C LEU A 57 -2.33 -4.32 -4.51
N GLY A 58 -2.87 -4.94 -3.47
CA GLY A 58 -2.84 -6.37 -3.30
C GLY A 58 -4.16 -6.95 -2.81
N ALA A 59 -4.30 -8.25 -3.05
CA ALA A 59 -5.36 -9.06 -2.48
C ALA A 59 -4.82 -10.41 -2.02
N PHE A 60 -5.39 -10.94 -0.94
CA PHE A 60 -4.96 -12.23 -0.38
C PHE A 60 -5.22 -13.37 -1.34
N THR A 61 -4.32 -14.36 -1.33
CA THR A 61 -4.29 -15.49 -2.28
C THR A 61 -5.60 -16.28 -2.34
N ASN A 62 -6.23 -16.54 -1.20
CA ASN A 62 -7.51 -17.26 -1.16
C ASN A 62 -8.60 -16.53 -1.97
N VAL A 63 -8.66 -15.20 -1.86
CA VAL A 63 -9.65 -14.40 -2.60
C VAL A 63 -9.39 -14.47 -4.10
N VAL A 64 -8.14 -14.23 -4.52
CA VAL A 64 -7.78 -14.18 -5.95
C VAL A 64 -7.87 -15.54 -6.63
N VAL A 65 -7.45 -16.62 -5.94
CA VAL A 65 -7.46 -17.98 -6.51
C VAL A 65 -8.89 -18.52 -6.62
N GLU A 66 -9.73 -18.27 -5.62
CA GLU A 66 -11.08 -18.79 -5.58
C GLU A 66 -12.09 -17.99 -6.43
N GLN A 67 -11.86 -16.68 -6.59
CA GLN A 67 -12.84 -15.77 -7.17
C GLN A 67 -12.38 -15.09 -8.48
N GLY A 68 -11.12 -15.30 -8.87
CA GLY A 68 -10.55 -14.73 -10.10
C GLY A 68 -10.02 -13.30 -9.91
N PRO A 69 -10.01 -12.50 -10.98
CA PRO A 69 -9.52 -11.13 -10.91
C PRO A 69 -10.30 -10.27 -9.92
N ILE A 70 -9.58 -9.59 -9.02
CA ILE A 70 -10.15 -8.75 -7.96
C ILE A 70 -9.77 -7.30 -8.19
N SER A 71 -10.74 -6.40 -8.18
CA SER A 71 -10.48 -4.97 -8.17
C SER A 71 -10.15 -4.51 -6.76
N VAL A 72 -9.04 -3.79 -6.61
CA VAL A 72 -8.59 -3.21 -5.33
C VAL A 72 -8.52 -1.71 -5.47
N GLY A 73 -9.02 -0.97 -4.48
CA GLY A 73 -9.00 0.48 -4.46
C GLY A 73 -8.50 1.05 -3.13
N VAL A 74 -7.99 2.27 -3.19
CA VAL A 74 -7.69 3.12 -2.03
C VAL A 74 -8.42 4.44 -2.21
N TRP A 75 -9.11 4.86 -1.16
CA TRP A 75 -9.90 6.10 -1.12
C TRP A 75 -9.43 7.01 0.03
N GLY A 76 -9.60 8.30 -0.18
CA GLY A 76 -9.54 9.31 0.89
C GLY A 76 -10.74 9.21 1.84
N SER A 77 -10.65 9.93 2.96
CA SER A 77 -11.74 10.01 3.94
C SER A 77 -13.03 10.63 3.39
N ASP A 78 -12.91 11.41 2.32
CA ASP A 78 -14.04 12.03 1.59
C ASP A 78 -14.71 11.08 0.58
N GLY A 79 -14.24 9.83 0.46
CA GLY A 79 -14.73 8.85 -0.49
C GLY A 79 -14.15 8.98 -1.90
N THR A 80 -13.24 9.92 -2.14
CA THR A 80 -12.57 10.06 -3.44
C THR A 80 -11.65 8.87 -3.71
N LEU A 81 -11.82 8.21 -4.86
CA LEU A 81 -10.92 7.13 -5.30
C LEU A 81 -9.56 7.72 -5.69
N LEU A 82 -8.53 7.38 -4.94
CA LEU A 82 -7.17 7.88 -5.16
C LEU A 82 -6.40 7.00 -6.13
N ARG A 83 -6.49 5.68 -5.97
CA ARG A 83 -5.87 4.67 -6.86
C ARG A 83 -6.69 3.40 -6.87
N SER A 84 -6.64 2.69 -8.00
CA SER A 84 -7.17 1.34 -8.10
C SER A 84 -6.37 0.51 -9.10
N ASN A 85 -6.41 -0.81 -8.95
CA ASN A 85 -5.90 -1.75 -9.93
C ASN A 85 -6.62 -3.10 -9.80
N THR A 86 -6.50 -3.94 -10.83
CA THR A 86 -6.97 -5.33 -10.80
C THR A 86 -5.80 -6.22 -10.40
N VAL A 87 -6.02 -7.05 -9.40
CA VAL A 87 -5.08 -8.06 -8.90
C VAL A 87 -5.49 -9.43 -9.42
N THR A 88 -4.52 -10.17 -9.92
CA THR A 88 -4.71 -11.52 -10.48
C THR A 88 -3.67 -12.49 -9.92
N ALA A 89 -3.91 -13.79 -10.06
CA ALA A 89 -2.99 -14.84 -9.61
C ALA A 89 -1.66 -14.91 -10.39
N VAL A 90 -1.49 -14.09 -11.42
CA VAL A 90 -0.21 -13.93 -12.15
C VAL A 90 0.58 -12.71 -11.68
N GLY A 91 0.06 -11.95 -10.71
CA GLY A 91 0.74 -10.83 -10.08
C GLY A 91 1.94 -11.26 -9.23
N GLN A 92 2.66 -10.27 -8.71
CA GLN A 92 3.75 -10.54 -7.77
C GLN A 92 3.19 -11.14 -6.47
N LEU A 93 3.62 -12.35 -6.12
CA LEU A 93 3.28 -12.99 -4.85
C LEU A 93 4.29 -12.59 -3.76
N VAL A 94 3.80 -11.98 -2.69
CA VAL A 94 4.57 -11.73 -1.47
C VAL A 94 3.78 -12.33 -0.31
N ASN A 95 4.41 -13.20 0.46
CA ASN A 95 3.77 -13.98 1.53
C ASN A 95 2.43 -14.61 1.09
N ARG A 96 1.32 -14.02 1.49
CA ARG A 96 -0.03 -14.55 1.26
C ARG A 96 -0.88 -13.64 0.37
N SER A 97 -0.28 -12.69 -0.34
CA SER A 97 -0.98 -11.73 -1.18
C SER A 97 -0.38 -11.63 -2.57
N TYR A 98 -1.23 -11.54 -3.59
CA TYR A 98 -0.83 -11.13 -4.93
C TYR A 98 -0.90 -9.62 -5.04
N TYR A 99 0.05 -9.01 -5.76
CA TYR A 99 0.18 -7.56 -5.91
C TYR A 99 0.26 -7.14 -7.37
N SER A 100 -0.35 -5.99 -7.65
CA SER A 100 -0.25 -5.28 -8.93
C SER A 100 0.29 -3.88 -8.68
N PRO A 101 1.27 -3.39 -9.49
CA PRO A 101 1.86 -2.08 -9.31
C PRO A 101 0.84 -0.96 -9.62
N ILE A 102 0.99 0.17 -8.95
CA ILE A 102 0.26 1.40 -9.23
C ILE A 102 1.22 2.58 -9.35
N GLU A 103 0.76 3.67 -9.92
CA GLU A 103 1.42 4.96 -9.76
C GLU A 103 1.56 5.25 -8.26
N PRO A 104 2.76 5.62 -7.78
CA PRO A 104 3.00 5.85 -6.36
C PRO A 104 1.97 6.81 -5.75
N LEU A 105 1.37 6.40 -4.65
CA LEU A 105 0.39 7.18 -3.89
C LEU A 105 1.01 7.63 -2.57
N TRP A 106 1.26 8.92 -2.46
CA TRP A 106 1.76 9.54 -1.25
C TRP A 106 0.61 9.78 -0.27
N LEU A 107 0.76 9.29 0.94
CA LEU A 107 -0.26 9.42 1.98
C LEU A 107 0.13 10.50 2.99
N ILE A 108 -0.83 11.32 3.36
CA ILE A 108 -0.66 12.34 4.40
C ILE A 108 -0.70 11.65 5.77
N PRO A 109 0.31 11.81 6.62
CA PRO A 109 0.31 11.23 7.96
C PRO A 109 -0.93 11.65 8.77
N GLN A 110 -1.47 10.72 9.56
CA GLN A 110 -2.63 10.88 10.43
C GLN A 110 -3.99 11.10 9.73
N GLU A 111 -4.02 11.23 8.41
CA GLU A 111 -5.27 11.22 7.65
C GLU A 111 -5.87 9.81 7.58
N THR A 112 -7.19 9.73 7.51
CA THR A 112 -7.88 8.45 7.38
C THR A 112 -8.02 8.07 5.91
N TYR A 113 -7.68 6.82 5.60
CA TYR A 113 -7.86 6.22 4.29
C TYR A 113 -8.67 4.95 4.38
N HIS A 114 -9.27 4.57 3.27
CA HIS A 114 -9.96 3.29 3.11
C HIS A 114 -9.22 2.46 2.07
N VAL A 115 -9.09 1.17 2.29
CA VAL A 115 -8.67 0.21 1.28
C VAL A 115 -9.71 -0.89 1.21
N GLY A 116 -10.05 -1.33 0.00
CA GLY A 116 -11.07 -2.35 -0.17
C GLY A 116 -10.93 -3.10 -1.48
N ILE A 117 -11.63 -4.22 -1.55
CA ILE A 117 -11.71 -5.07 -2.72
C ILE A 117 -13.16 -5.23 -3.19
N PHE A 118 -13.29 -5.46 -4.48
CA PHE A 118 -14.53 -5.78 -5.14
C PHE A 118 -14.31 -6.91 -6.15
N SER A 119 -15.20 -7.90 -6.15
CA SER A 119 -15.21 -8.97 -7.15
C SER A 119 -16.22 -8.67 -8.25
N PRO A 120 -15.78 -8.44 -9.50
CA PRO A 120 -16.71 -8.27 -10.63
C PRO A 120 -17.55 -9.52 -10.94
N SER A 121 -17.09 -10.69 -10.49
CA SER A 121 -17.80 -11.96 -10.68
C SER A 121 -18.93 -12.19 -9.66
N GLY A 122 -19.09 -11.32 -8.68
CA GLY A 122 -20.15 -11.37 -7.69
C GLY A 122 -19.65 -11.36 -6.25
N ARG A 123 -20.25 -12.19 -5.41
CA ARG A 123 -20.06 -12.22 -3.97
C ARG A 123 -18.63 -12.54 -3.56
N LEU A 124 -18.07 -11.71 -2.69
CA LEU A 124 -16.77 -11.93 -2.05
C LEU A 124 -16.90 -12.98 -0.93
N PHE A 125 -15.98 -13.95 -0.90
CA PHE A 125 -15.77 -14.83 0.25
C PHE A 125 -14.48 -14.42 0.94
N LEU A 126 -14.58 -13.95 2.16
CA LEU A 126 -13.50 -13.32 2.89
C LEU A 126 -13.29 -13.94 4.27
N SER A 127 -12.07 -13.88 4.76
CA SER A 127 -11.81 -14.04 6.18
C SER A 127 -12.11 -12.74 6.90
N PHE A 128 -12.64 -12.85 8.12
CA PHE A 128 -12.93 -11.70 8.97
C PHE A 128 -12.16 -11.84 10.28
N TYR A 129 -11.30 -10.89 10.55
CA TYR A 129 -10.61 -10.80 11.83
C TYR A 129 -11.41 -9.92 12.78
N ASP A 130 -11.64 -10.41 13.99
CA ASP A 130 -12.25 -9.68 15.09
C ASP A 130 -11.44 -9.94 16.36
N PRO A 131 -10.85 -8.90 16.97
CA PRO A 131 -10.04 -9.06 18.18
C PRO A 131 -10.84 -9.60 19.37
N LEU A 132 -12.18 -9.46 19.38
CA LEU A 132 -13.04 -9.94 20.46
C LEU A 132 -13.33 -11.45 20.33
N VAL A 133 -13.24 -12.00 19.12
CA VAL A 133 -13.52 -13.42 18.84
C VAL A 133 -12.24 -14.25 18.88
N GLY A 134 -11.11 -13.64 18.66
CA GLY A 134 -9.80 -14.29 18.66
C GLY A 134 -9.17 -14.40 17.27
N GLY A 135 -7.97 -14.95 17.26
CA GLY A 135 -7.12 -14.99 16.07
C GLY A 135 -5.89 -14.12 16.23
N SER A 136 -5.16 -13.92 15.14
CA SER A 136 -3.99 -13.05 15.10
C SER A 136 -3.99 -12.23 13.81
N LEU A 137 -3.47 -11.01 13.90
CA LEU A 137 -3.30 -10.11 12.77
C LEU A 137 -1.96 -9.39 12.92
N SER A 138 -1.11 -9.52 11.90
CA SER A 138 0.17 -8.82 11.84
C SER A 138 0.04 -7.62 10.89
N VAL A 139 0.06 -6.44 11.46
CA VAL A 139 -0.09 -5.16 10.75
C VAL A 139 1.26 -4.44 10.73
N SER A 140 1.54 -3.75 9.63
CA SER A 140 2.71 -2.88 9.52
C SER A 140 2.77 -1.87 10.66
N THR A 141 3.98 -1.64 11.18
CA THR A 141 4.21 -0.60 12.21
C THR A 141 4.08 0.83 11.67
N ARG A 142 3.90 0.98 10.35
CA ARG A 142 3.77 2.29 9.68
C ARG A 142 2.34 2.81 9.62
N ILE A 143 1.38 1.95 9.95
CA ILE A 143 -0.04 2.33 9.92
C ILE A 143 -0.71 2.00 11.24
N GLN A 144 -1.69 2.78 11.57
CA GLN A 144 -2.68 2.46 12.59
C GLN A 144 -3.90 1.87 11.88
N LEU A 145 -4.25 0.65 12.21
CA LEU A 145 -5.47 0.03 11.74
C LEU A 145 -6.68 0.72 12.39
N GLY A 146 -7.69 1.00 11.57
CA GLY A 146 -9.00 1.48 12.06
C GLY A 146 -9.96 0.32 12.30
N GLY A 147 -11.00 0.23 11.50
CA GLY A 147 -11.98 -0.84 11.56
C GLY A 147 -12.33 -1.34 10.16
N TYR A 148 -13.22 -2.34 10.09
CA TYR A 148 -13.70 -2.80 8.81
C TYR A 148 -14.62 -1.76 8.15
N ALA A 149 -14.68 -1.84 6.83
CA ALA A 149 -15.44 -0.91 6.02
C ALA A 149 -16.18 -1.68 4.92
N GLU A 150 -17.40 -1.26 4.65
CA GLU A 150 -18.30 -1.90 3.69
C GLU A 150 -18.92 -0.86 2.76
N GLY A 151 -19.07 -1.22 1.51
CA GLY A 151 -19.65 -0.37 0.47
C GLY A 151 -20.63 -1.14 -0.41
N PRO A 152 -21.44 -0.42 -1.19
CA PRO A 152 -22.40 -1.03 -2.11
C PRO A 152 -21.70 -1.84 -3.21
N ASN A 153 -22.49 -2.53 -4.03
CA ASN A 153 -21.99 -3.28 -5.17
C ASN A 153 -21.28 -2.35 -6.17
N GLY A 154 -20.10 -2.75 -6.60
CA GLY A 154 -19.17 -1.97 -7.42
C GLY A 154 -17.89 -1.62 -6.65
N LEU A 155 -16.88 -1.13 -7.36
CA LEU A 155 -15.66 -0.59 -6.75
C LEU A 155 -15.95 0.84 -6.25
N VAL A 156 -16.61 0.93 -5.11
CA VAL A 156 -17.06 2.17 -4.48
C VAL A 156 -16.38 2.35 -3.12
N SER A 157 -16.20 3.58 -2.67
CA SER A 157 -15.62 3.85 -1.36
C SER A 157 -16.40 3.13 -0.27
N PRO A 158 -15.77 2.21 0.48
CA PRO A 158 -16.43 1.59 1.62
C PRO A 158 -16.52 2.60 2.78
N ALA A 159 -17.63 2.60 3.49
CA ALA A 159 -17.79 3.38 4.71
C ALA A 159 -17.33 2.58 5.93
N ALA A 160 -16.66 3.23 6.88
CA ALA A 160 -16.33 2.61 8.15
C ALA A 160 -17.60 2.18 8.88
N VAL A 161 -17.61 0.95 9.37
CA VAL A 161 -18.74 0.46 10.16
C VAL A 161 -18.54 0.90 11.61
N PRO A 162 -19.54 1.58 12.22
CA PRO A 162 -19.50 1.91 13.64
C PRO A 162 -19.27 0.64 14.47
N ASP A 163 -18.55 0.77 15.56
CA ASP A 163 -18.21 -0.34 16.48
C ASP A 163 -17.27 -1.43 15.94
N GLY A 164 -16.84 -1.34 14.68
CA GLY A 164 -15.89 -2.27 14.04
C GLY A 164 -14.42 -2.02 14.34
N GLN A 165 -14.09 -1.39 15.46
CA GLN A 165 -12.70 -1.02 15.79
C GLN A 165 -11.78 -2.23 15.94
N GLY A 166 -10.70 -2.26 15.15
CA GLY A 166 -9.74 -3.35 15.14
C GLY A 166 -10.18 -4.60 14.38
N ALA A 167 -11.47 -4.75 14.05
CA ALA A 167 -11.96 -5.79 13.16
C ALA A 167 -11.75 -5.41 11.70
N VAL A 168 -11.44 -6.39 10.84
CA VAL A 168 -11.18 -6.14 9.42
C VAL A 168 -11.67 -7.28 8.52
N TRP A 169 -12.16 -6.94 7.34
CA TRP A 169 -12.29 -7.88 6.23
C TRP A 169 -10.92 -8.14 5.63
N ILE A 170 -10.46 -9.40 5.75
CA ILE A 170 -9.17 -9.82 5.21
C ILE A 170 -9.33 -10.13 3.71
N GLY A 171 -9.02 -9.16 2.90
CA GLY A 171 -9.14 -9.27 1.44
C GLY A 171 -8.18 -8.30 0.75
N ALA A 172 -8.36 -7.02 1.03
CA ALA A 172 -7.50 -5.95 0.51
C ALA A 172 -6.14 -5.90 1.23
N ASN A 173 -5.10 -5.58 0.49
CA ASN A 173 -3.76 -5.33 1.01
C ASN A 173 -3.01 -4.32 0.13
N PHE A 174 -1.87 -3.83 0.59
CA PHE A 174 -0.98 -3.00 -0.21
C PHE A 174 0.49 -3.16 0.23
N LEU A 175 1.42 -2.84 -0.69
CA LEU A 175 2.84 -2.64 -0.36
C LEU A 175 3.11 -1.16 -0.20
N ALA A 176 3.76 -0.82 0.90
CA ALA A 176 4.17 0.54 1.21
C ALA A 176 5.69 0.63 1.38
N VAL A 177 6.25 1.77 1.00
CA VAL A 177 7.62 2.15 1.31
C VAL A 177 7.60 3.40 2.19
N PRO A 178 8.57 3.58 3.09
CA PRO A 178 8.72 4.85 3.80
C PRO A 178 9.07 5.95 2.80
N GLU A 179 8.57 7.14 3.04
CA GLU A 179 9.09 8.30 2.30
C GLU A 179 10.60 8.42 2.51
N PRO A 180 11.34 8.79 1.45
CA PRO A 180 12.75 9.14 1.62
C PRO A 180 12.87 10.25 2.67
N GLY A 181 13.49 9.94 3.79
CA GLY A 181 13.60 10.90 4.88
C GLY A 181 14.27 12.20 4.41
N ALA A 182 13.87 13.34 4.96
CA ALA A 182 14.45 14.64 4.63
C ALA A 182 16.00 14.65 4.74
N LEU A 183 16.57 13.86 5.65
CA LEU A 183 18.02 13.69 5.79
C LEU A 183 18.64 12.97 4.58
N SER A 184 17.96 12.01 3.98
CA SER A 184 18.43 11.32 2.78
C SER A 184 18.43 12.26 1.58
N LEU A 185 17.40 13.10 1.44
CA LEU A 185 17.32 14.13 0.41
C LEU A 185 18.38 15.23 0.60
N LEU A 186 18.61 15.63 1.85
CA LEU A 186 19.66 16.61 2.19
C LEU A 186 21.05 16.05 1.91
N ALA A 187 21.33 14.80 2.28
CA ALA A 187 22.60 14.12 1.97
C ALA A 187 22.84 14.04 0.46
N LEU A 188 21.81 13.72 -0.31
CA LEU A 188 21.87 13.71 -1.76
C LEU A 188 22.14 15.12 -2.34
N ALA A 189 21.44 16.13 -1.84
CA ALA A 189 21.65 17.53 -2.25
C ALA A 189 23.07 18.01 -1.94
N MET A 190 23.61 17.67 -0.76
CA MET A 190 24.99 18.01 -0.38
C MET A 190 26.02 17.28 -1.22
N ALA A 191 25.80 16.00 -1.53
CA ALA A 191 26.67 15.23 -2.40
C ALA A 191 26.73 15.85 -3.82
N VAL A 192 25.57 16.16 -4.40
CA VAL A 192 25.49 16.81 -5.72
C VAL A 192 26.13 18.20 -5.70
N GLY A 193 25.87 19.00 -4.67
CA GLY A 193 26.46 20.33 -4.51
C GLY A 193 27.97 20.31 -4.35
N SER A 194 28.53 19.33 -3.64
CA SER A 194 29.97 19.14 -3.47
C SER A 194 30.67 18.74 -4.77
N PHE A 195 30.02 17.89 -5.56
CA PHE A 195 30.50 17.51 -6.89
C PHE A 195 30.48 18.69 -7.85
N ALA A 196 29.44 19.49 -7.87
CA ALA A 196 29.32 20.66 -8.75
C ALA A 196 30.43 21.70 -8.46
N ARG A 197 30.82 21.88 -7.19
CA ARG A 197 31.91 22.76 -6.80
C ARG A 197 33.29 22.29 -7.30
N ARG A 198 33.55 20.98 -7.33
CA ARG A 198 34.83 20.44 -7.78
C ARG A 198 35.09 20.64 -9.30
N PHE A 199 34.03 20.85 -10.08
CA PHE A 199 34.13 21.07 -11.53
C PHE A 199 34.09 22.54 -11.97
N ARG A 200 33.86 23.51 -11.03
CA ARG A 200 34.06 24.90 -11.28
C ARG A 200 35.58 25.19 -11.16
N LYS A 201 36.31 25.10 -12.29
CA LYS A 201 37.65 25.66 -12.36
C LYS A 201 37.53 27.15 -12.20
N PRO A 202 38.37 27.81 -11.33
CA PRO A 202 38.51 29.27 -11.37
C PRO A 202 39.17 29.61 -12.72
N ASN A 203 38.56 30.52 -13.45
CA ASN A 203 39.19 31.21 -14.57
C ASN A 203 40.26 32.14 -14.04
#